data_ccf5448d2d6ab2b43e0c489e71c52d65
#
_entry.id   ccf5448d2d6ab2b43e0c489e71c52d65
#
_cell.length_a   1.000
_cell.length_b   1.000
_cell.length_c   1.000
_cell.angle_alpha   90.00
_cell.angle_beta   90.00
_cell.angle_gamma   90.00
#
_symmetry.space_group_name_H-M   'P 1'
#
loop_
_entity.id
_entity.type
_entity.pdbx_description
1 polymer ?
#
loop_
_entity_poly.entity_id
_entity_poly.type
_entity_poly.pdbx_seq_one_letter_code
_entity_poly.pdbx_strand_id
1 'polypeptide(L)' 'MDRTVIYQISGQEEGLAVLEYLRKNGFSRHILSAMKTGKNAILLNGLHAGGRAPLREGDLLRIHVPGL' A
#
# COMPACT_ATOMS: atom_id res chain seq x y z
N MET A 1 7.43 16.75 -0.02
CA MET A 1 6.95 16.37 1.31
C MET A 1 6.49 14.92 1.30
N ASP A 2 6.92 14.17 2.29
CA ASP A 2 6.47 12.78 2.44
C ASP A 2 5.08 12.75 3.04
N ARG A 3 4.31 11.77 2.64
CA ARG A 3 2.95 11.63 3.12
C ARG A 3 2.70 10.19 3.55
N THR A 4 2.09 10.02 4.70
CA THR A 4 1.70 8.71 5.20
C THR A 4 0.18 8.57 5.09
N VAL A 5 -0.27 7.48 4.51
CA VAL A 5 -1.69 7.18 4.35
C VAL A 5 -1.96 5.82 4.96
N ILE A 6 -3.05 5.70 5.70
CA ILE A 6 -3.44 4.45 6.34
C ILE A 6 -4.81 4.04 5.81
N TYR A 7 -4.91 2.79 5.37
CA TYR A 7 -6.16 2.20 4.92
C TYR A 7 -6.53 1.01 5.79
N GLN A 8 -7.81 0.90 6.11
CA GLN A 8 -8.34 -0.29 6.73
C GLN A 8 -9.01 -1.12 5.63
N ILE A 9 -8.59 -2.36 5.49
CA ILE A 9 -9.06 -3.22 4.40
C ILE A 9 -10.40 -3.83 4.75
N SER A 10 -11.36 -3.69 3.84
CA SER A 10 -12.69 -4.29 4.01
C SER A 10 -12.74 -5.63 3.30
N GLY A 11 -13.82 -6.39 3.55
CA GLY A 11 -14.00 -7.68 2.92
C GLY A 11 -14.10 -7.62 1.40
N GLN A 12 -14.48 -6.47 0.85
CA GLN A 12 -14.56 -6.29 -0.60
C GLN A 12 -13.19 -6.25 -1.26
N GLU A 13 -12.18 -5.87 -0.52
CA GLU A 13 -10.80 -5.80 -1.03
C GLU A 13 -9.99 -7.04 -0.69
N GLU A 14 -10.56 -7.98 0.04
CA GLU A 14 -9.84 -9.21 0.39
C GLU A 14 -9.42 -9.97 -0.86
N GLY A 15 -8.18 -10.42 -0.86
CA GLY A 15 -7.62 -11.15 -2.00
C GLY A 15 -6.89 -10.29 -3.01
N LEU A 16 -7.05 -8.97 -2.95
CA LEU A 16 -6.29 -8.08 -3.82
C LEU A 16 -4.85 -7.98 -3.34
N ALA A 17 -3.93 -7.86 -4.30
CA ALA A 17 -2.55 -7.53 -3.94
C ALA A 17 -2.48 -6.06 -3.54
N VAL A 18 -1.50 -5.71 -2.71
CA VAL A 18 -1.32 -4.34 -2.25
C VAL A 18 -1.28 -3.36 -3.42
N LEU A 19 -0.50 -3.65 -4.46
CA LEU A 19 -0.40 -2.76 -5.62
C LEU A 19 -1.72 -2.60 -6.35
N GLU A 20 -2.50 -3.67 -6.47
CA GLU A 20 -3.81 -3.60 -7.12
C GLU A 20 -4.74 -2.69 -6.33
N TYR A 21 -4.74 -2.83 -5.01
CA TYR A 21 -5.55 -2.00 -4.15
C TYR A 21 -5.17 -0.52 -4.29
N LEU A 22 -3.87 -0.23 -4.29
CA LEU A 22 -3.39 1.15 -4.41
C LEU A 22 -3.75 1.76 -5.75
N ARG A 23 -3.66 0.99 -6.82
CA ARG A 23 -4.06 1.49 -8.14
C ARG A 23 -5.55 1.84 -8.18
N LYS A 24 -6.38 1.05 -7.52
CA LYS A 24 -7.80 1.34 -7.40
C LYS A 24 -8.05 2.64 -6.64
N ASN A 25 -7.17 2.99 -5.74
CA ASN A 25 -7.28 4.19 -4.93
C ASN A 25 -6.63 5.43 -5.56
N GLY A 26 -6.25 5.33 -6.82
CA GLY A 26 -5.76 6.49 -7.56
C GLY A 26 -4.25 6.67 -7.60
N PHE A 27 -3.49 5.73 -7.06
CA PHE A 27 -2.03 5.82 -7.11
C PHE A 27 -1.54 5.49 -8.52
N SER A 28 -0.74 6.37 -9.09
CA SER A 28 -0.21 6.16 -10.43
C SER A 28 0.90 5.11 -10.40
N ARG A 29 1.15 4.52 -11.58
CA ARG A 29 2.24 3.55 -11.72
C ARG A 29 3.58 4.17 -11.33
N HIS A 30 3.78 5.44 -11.67
CA HIS A 30 5.02 6.15 -11.33
C HIS A 30 5.24 6.21 -9.82
N ILE A 31 4.19 6.55 -9.08
CA ILE A 31 4.26 6.62 -7.62
C ILE A 31 4.52 5.22 -7.03
N LEU A 32 3.83 4.21 -7.56
CA LEU A 32 4.02 2.84 -7.08
C LEU A 32 5.44 2.34 -7.34
N SER A 33 6.02 2.70 -8.47
CA SER A 33 7.41 2.34 -8.78
C SER A 33 8.39 3.00 -7.80
N ALA A 34 8.15 4.26 -7.46
CA ALA A 34 8.98 4.96 -6.50
C ALA A 34 8.88 4.32 -5.12
N MET A 35 7.69 3.84 -4.74
CA MET A 35 7.49 3.18 -3.46
C MET A 35 8.23 1.85 -3.36
N LYS A 36 8.43 1.14 -4.48
CA LYS A 36 9.13 -0.14 -4.47
C LYS A 36 10.59 0.00 -4.06
N THR A 37 11.20 1.15 -4.33
CA THR A 37 12.60 1.38 -4.00
C THR A 37 12.78 1.98 -2.61
N GLY A 38 11.71 2.41 -1.97
CA GLY A 38 11.76 3.01 -0.64
C GLY A 38 11.68 1.95 0.46
N LYS A 39 12.49 2.14 1.50
CA LYS A 39 12.41 1.28 2.68
C LYS A 39 11.16 1.64 3.47
N ASN A 40 10.45 0.64 3.93
CA ASN A 40 9.26 0.82 4.76
C ASN A 40 8.17 1.64 4.07
N ALA A 41 8.14 1.61 2.74
CA ALA A 41 7.09 2.34 2.01
C ALA A 41 5.73 1.68 2.17
N ILE A 42 5.70 0.37 2.38
CA ILE A 42 4.46 -0.39 2.54
C ILE A 42 4.57 -1.24 3.80
N LEU A 43 3.68 -0.98 4.75
CA LEU A 43 3.59 -1.75 5.98
C LEU A 43 2.19 -2.33 6.09
N LEU A 44 2.11 -3.64 6.28
CA LEU A 44 0.85 -4.34 6.45
C LEU A 44 0.79 -4.85 7.88
N ASN A 45 -0.14 -4.30 8.68
CA ASN A 45 -0.26 -4.60 10.11
C ASN A 45 1.06 -4.33 10.86
N GLY A 46 1.78 -3.28 10.45
CA GLY A 46 3.04 -2.90 11.06
C GLY A 46 4.25 -3.67 10.58
N LEU A 47 4.07 -4.62 9.66
CA LEU A 47 5.15 -5.43 9.12
C LEU A 47 5.45 -5.02 7.68
N HIS A 48 6.71 -5.05 7.32
CA HIS A 48 7.13 -4.74 5.97
C HIS A 48 6.49 -5.73 4.98
N ALA A 49 5.86 -5.20 3.93
CA ALA A 49 5.17 -6.02 2.94
C ALA A 49 5.56 -5.65 1.53
N GLY A 50 5.56 -6.64 0.66
CA GLY A 50 5.79 -6.40 -0.76
C GLY A 50 4.51 -6.01 -1.48
N GLY A 51 4.66 -5.47 -2.69
CA GLY A 51 3.50 -5.05 -3.48
C GLY A 51 2.59 -6.18 -3.93
N ARG A 52 3.07 -7.41 -3.86
CA ARG A 52 2.28 -8.59 -4.23
C ARG A 52 1.61 -9.26 -3.04
N ALA A 53 1.81 -8.73 -1.84
CA ALA A 53 1.22 -9.31 -0.65
C ALA A 53 -0.30 -9.25 -0.74
N PRO A 54 -1.02 -10.36 -0.45
CA PRO A 54 -2.48 -10.34 -0.49
C PRO A 54 -3.04 -9.62 0.73
N LEU A 55 -4.11 -8.87 0.50
CA LEU A 55 -4.81 -8.18 1.58
C LEU A 55 -5.92 -9.05 2.13
N ARG A 56 -6.21 -8.88 3.41
CA ARG A 56 -7.30 -9.56 4.10
C ARG A 56 -8.17 -8.55 4.82
N GLU A 57 -9.44 -8.91 5.02
CA GLU A 57 -10.35 -8.07 5.78
C GLU A 57 -9.78 -7.77 7.17
N GLY A 58 -9.84 -6.51 7.55
CA GLY A 58 -9.33 -6.07 8.84
C GLY A 58 -7.88 -5.66 8.87
N ASP A 59 -7.14 -5.90 7.79
CA ASP A 59 -5.74 -5.48 7.72
C ASP A 59 -5.62 -3.96 7.74
N LEU A 60 -4.54 -3.47 8.36
CA LEU A 60 -4.19 -2.06 8.32
C LEU A 60 -3.01 -1.90 7.36
N LEU A 61 -3.25 -1.20 6.28
CA LEU A 61 -2.24 -0.94 5.26
C LEU A 61 -1.72 0.48 5.43
N ARG A 62 -0.46 0.60 5.78
CA ARG A 62 0.19 1.90 5.93
C ARG A 62 1.12 2.13 4.75
N ILE A 63 0.98 3.28 4.12
CA ILE A 63 1.74 3.60 2.95
C ILE A 63 2.48 4.91 3.16
N HIS A 64 3.76 4.90 2.87
CA HIS A 64 4.58 6.10 2.90
C HIS A 64 4.85 6.52 1.47
N VAL A 65 4.23 7.63 1.06
CA VAL A 65 4.41 8.15 -0.28
C VAL A 65 5.60 9.11 -0.26
N PRO A 66 6.64 8.84 -1.06
CA PRO A 66 7.79 9.72 -1.09
C PRO A 66 7.40 11.11 -1.58
N GLY A 67 8.16 12.10 -1.13
CA GLY A 67 7.88 13.49 -1.43
C GLY A 67 7.85 13.80 -2.93
N LEU A 68 6.99 14.70 -3.27
CA LEU A 68 6.86 15.23 -4.62
C LEU A 68 7.63 16.54 -4.73
#